data_841e1c66c89a577a6f01124bba450d85
#
_entry.id   841e1c66c89a577a6f01124bba450d85
#
_cell.length_a   1.000
_cell.length_b   1.000
_cell.length_c   1.000
_cell.angle_alpha   90.00
_cell.angle_beta   90.00
_cell.angle_gamma   90.00
#
_symmetry.space_group_name_H-M   'P 1'
#
loop_
_entity.id
_entity.type
_entity.pdbx_description
1 polymer ?
#
loop_
_entity_poly.entity_id
_entity_poly.type
_entity_poly.pdbx_seq_one_letter_code
_entity_poly.pdbx_strand_id
1 'polypeptide(L)'
;MKNWKKIMAMLCTAAMVTGFSAPVWAEADAAEDTETAAEATEITELTIDMLEKAAYEGTWLSFEPGFDLYVPSEWDVLEVTDEDQKDGVMFQAIDPESEEGVNMVVTATDVGTEYDLDSMAQELIDAEYIDVEKVSINGIYGVSFETDSTYGIAFLDDGGIMYNVQIGPKSEDIQPIAETLFISLTKTEENTANTDADAAEEATEEEAAN
;
A
#
# COMPACT_ATOMS: atom_id res chain seq x y z
N MET A 1 2.49 -8.11 -17.18
CA MET A 1 2.07 -9.33 -16.47
C MET A 1 3.22 -10.24 -15.97
N LYS A 2 4.47 -9.81 -15.98
CA LYS A 2 5.60 -10.70 -15.58
C LYS A 2 6.47 -10.13 -14.47
N ASN A 3 6.23 -8.88 -14.07
CA ASN A 3 7.19 -8.13 -13.26
C ASN A 3 6.82 -8.02 -11.78
N TRP A 4 5.52 -7.98 -11.42
CA TRP A 4 5.12 -7.98 -10.02
C TRP A 4 5.39 -9.32 -9.34
N LYS A 5 4.97 -10.42 -9.96
CA LYS A 5 5.38 -11.76 -9.47
C LYS A 5 6.91 -11.91 -9.46
N LYS A 6 7.63 -11.07 -10.22
CA LYS A 6 9.10 -11.00 -10.16
C LYS A 6 9.61 -10.00 -9.12
N ILE A 7 8.91 -8.91 -8.87
CA ILE A 7 9.23 -7.98 -7.78
C ILE A 7 8.90 -8.66 -6.46
N MET A 8 7.71 -9.24 -6.31
CA MET A 8 7.36 -10.06 -5.15
C MET A 8 8.19 -11.35 -5.06
N ALA A 9 8.47 -12.05 -6.18
CA ALA A 9 9.34 -13.23 -6.17
C ALA A 9 10.82 -12.90 -5.99
N MET A 10 11.29 -11.70 -6.35
CA MET A 10 12.64 -11.25 -6.05
C MET A 10 12.79 -10.86 -4.57
N LEU A 11 11.73 -10.38 -3.95
CA LEU A 11 11.70 -10.06 -2.53
C LEU A 11 11.64 -11.31 -1.65
N CYS A 12 10.94 -12.37 -2.08
CA CYS A 12 10.93 -13.66 -1.38
C CYS A 12 12.22 -14.49 -1.56
N THR A 13 13.11 -14.18 -2.53
CA THR A 13 14.34 -14.97 -2.77
C THR A 13 15.58 -14.48 -2.04
N ALA A 14 15.55 -13.35 -1.36
CA ALA A 14 16.67 -12.88 -0.55
C ALA A 14 16.78 -13.56 0.83
N ALA A 15 15.77 -14.32 1.26
CA ALA A 15 15.71 -14.96 2.57
C ALA A 15 16.16 -16.44 2.59
N MET A 16 16.66 -17.01 1.48
CA MET A 16 17.09 -18.40 1.45
C MET A 16 18.53 -18.59 0.98
N VAL A 17 19.51 -18.11 1.74
CA VAL A 17 20.87 -18.67 1.70
C VAL A 17 21.52 -18.53 3.07
N THR A 18 21.23 -19.43 3.99
CA THR A 18 22.28 -20.02 4.83
C THR A 18 21.83 -21.43 5.21
N GLY A 19 22.39 -22.37 4.49
CA GLY A 19 22.27 -23.78 4.83
C GLY A 19 22.94 -24.10 6.13
N PHE A 20 22.32 -24.93 6.94
CA PHE A 20 23.01 -25.81 7.84
C PHE A 20 22.45 -27.22 7.76
N SER A 21 23.34 -28.10 7.34
CA SER A 21 23.19 -29.55 7.32
C SER A 21 22.96 -30.11 8.70
N ALA A 22 21.99 -31.01 8.79
CA ALA A 22 21.83 -31.95 9.88
C ALA A 22 23.07 -32.89 10.01
N PRO A 23 23.25 -33.62 11.12
CA PRO A 23 22.44 -34.81 11.29
C PRO A 23 22.15 -35.26 12.76
N VAL A 24 21.03 -35.95 12.92
CA VAL A 24 20.87 -37.27 13.53
C VAL A 24 20.70 -37.44 15.06
N TRP A 25 19.53 -38.00 15.40
CA TRP A 25 19.17 -38.93 16.49
C TRP A 25 19.14 -38.43 17.94
N ALA A 26 17.97 -38.36 18.48
CA ALA A 26 17.52 -39.22 19.61
C ALA A 26 16.05 -38.87 19.97
N GLU A 27 15.31 -39.94 20.20
CA GLU A 27 13.99 -40.00 20.83
C GLU A 27 13.98 -39.34 22.20
N ALA A 28 12.94 -38.60 22.50
CA ALA A 28 12.02 -38.78 23.61
C ALA A 28 11.51 -37.46 24.20
N ASP A 29 10.22 -37.40 24.20
CA ASP A 29 9.35 -36.88 25.27
C ASP A 29 8.96 -35.39 25.25
N ALA A 30 7.65 -35.26 25.19
CA ALA A 30 6.78 -34.12 25.28
C ALA A 30 7.25 -32.95 26.16
N ALA A 31 7.29 -31.77 25.56
CA ALA A 31 6.84 -30.53 26.14
C ALA A 31 6.44 -29.60 24.99
N GLU A 32 5.18 -29.27 24.92
CA GLU A 32 4.65 -28.19 24.10
C GLU A 32 5.30 -26.88 24.57
N ASP A 33 6.22 -26.38 23.78
CA ASP A 33 6.58 -24.97 23.76
C ASP A 33 6.44 -24.52 22.31
N THR A 34 5.26 -24.02 21.99
CA THR A 34 5.00 -23.28 20.77
C THR A 34 5.62 -21.88 20.98
N GLU A 35 6.94 -21.80 20.92
CA GLU A 35 7.59 -20.54 20.57
C GLU A 35 7.27 -20.29 19.10
N THR A 36 6.17 -19.58 18.88
CA THR A 36 6.00 -18.82 17.64
C THR A 36 7.04 -17.72 17.71
N ALA A 37 8.24 -18.00 17.22
CA ALA A 37 9.21 -16.97 16.95
C ALA A 37 8.54 -16.00 15.97
N ALA A 38 8.18 -14.83 16.45
CA ALA A 38 7.88 -13.69 15.60
C ALA A 38 9.18 -13.41 14.83
N GLU A 39 9.31 -13.95 13.64
CA GLU A 39 10.37 -13.57 12.72
C GLU A 39 10.20 -12.07 12.52
N ALA A 40 11.24 -11.31 12.87
CA ALA A 40 11.33 -9.90 12.54
C ALA A 40 11.25 -9.80 11.02
N THR A 41 10.05 -9.55 10.51
CA THR A 41 9.78 -9.50 9.09
C THR A 41 10.56 -8.33 8.53
N GLU A 42 11.46 -8.61 7.61
CA GLU A 42 12.26 -7.61 6.91
C GLU A 42 11.31 -6.60 6.24
N ILE A 43 11.57 -5.31 6.43
CA ILE A 43 10.74 -4.26 5.83
C ILE A 43 11.16 -4.13 4.37
N THR A 44 10.22 -4.31 3.47
CA THR A 44 10.41 -4.14 2.03
C THR A 44 10.33 -2.67 1.65
N GLU A 45 11.39 -2.11 1.09
CA GLU A 45 11.41 -0.73 0.60
C GLU A 45 10.89 -0.64 -0.84
N LEU A 46 9.88 0.21 -1.04
CA LEU A 46 9.27 0.52 -2.34
C LEU A 46 9.37 2.02 -2.58
N THR A 47 9.77 2.41 -3.77
CA THR A 47 9.85 3.81 -4.20
C THR A 47 9.18 4.01 -5.55
N ILE A 48 8.69 5.21 -5.82
CA ILE A 48 8.02 5.54 -7.08
C ILE A 48 8.93 5.30 -8.29
N ASP A 49 10.24 5.42 -8.13
CA ASP A 49 11.24 5.14 -9.18
C ASP A 49 11.25 3.66 -9.61
N MET A 50 10.67 2.76 -8.82
CA MET A 50 10.54 1.34 -9.16
C MET A 50 9.41 1.07 -10.14
N LEU A 51 8.49 2.03 -10.35
CA LEU A 51 7.48 1.96 -11.39
C LEU A 51 8.12 2.28 -12.73
N GLU A 52 8.30 1.26 -13.58
CA GLU A 52 8.76 1.47 -14.97
C GLU A 52 7.74 2.29 -15.78
N LYS A 53 6.46 2.16 -15.46
CA LYS A 53 5.34 2.88 -16.06
C LYS A 53 4.11 2.74 -15.18
N ALA A 54 3.41 3.85 -14.92
CA ALA A 54 2.10 3.84 -14.30
C ALA A 54 1.09 3.01 -15.13
N ALA A 55 0.22 2.29 -14.46
CA ALA A 55 -0.81 1.45 -15.10
C ALA A 55 -1.93 2.28 -15.73
N TYR A 56 -2.07 3.55 -15.33
CA TYR A 56 -3.14 4.45 -15.75
C TYR A 56 -2.65 5.90 -15.83
N GLU A 57 -3.43 6.75 -16.47
CA GLU A 57 -3.32 8.22 -16.35
C GLU A 57 -4.08 8.65 -15.10
N GLY A 58 -3.48 9.44 -14.24
CA GLY A 58 -4.06 9.78 -12.93
C GLY A 58 -3.86 11.24 -12.55
N THR A 59 -4.44 11.58 -11.40
CA THR A 59 -4.32 12.88 -10.77
C THR A 59 -3.86 12.70 -9.33
N TRP A 60 -2.94 13.55 -8.88
CA TRP A 60 -2.53 13.59 -7.49
C TRP A 60 -3.65 14.15 -6.61
N LEU A 61 -4.05 13.40 -5.62
CA LEU A 61 -4.97 13.82 -4.59
C LEU A 61 -4.24 13.92 -3.25
N SER A 62 -4.32 15.10 -2.65
CA SER A 62 -3.77 15.35 -1.32
C SER A 62 -4.83 15.11 -0.26
N PHE A 63 -4.47 14.34 0.74
CA PHE A 63 -5.32 14.02 1.88
C PHE A 63 -4.84 14.78 3.13
N GLU A 64 -5.76 15.32 3.90
CA GLU A 64 -5.42 15.70 5.28
C GLU A 64 -5.39 14.39 6.11
N PRO A 65 -4.31 14.06 6.74
CA PRO A 65 -3.27 14.83 7.42
C PRO A 65 -1.90 14.90 6.74
N GLY A 66 -1.77 14.75 5.46
CA GLY A 66 -0.51 15.07 4.79
C GLY A 66 0.13 13.92 4.02
N PHE A 67 -0.66 13.15 3.32
CA PHE A 67 -0.20 12.21 2.30
C PHE A 67 -0.92 12.43 0.97
N ASP A 68 -0.27 12.03 -0.11
CA ASP A 68 -0.80 12.11 -1.47
C ASP A 68 -0.89 10.71 -2.08
N LEU A 69 -1.87 10.52 -2.95
CA LEU A 69 -2.04 9.35 -3.81
C LEU A 69 -2.25 9.77 -5.25
N TYR A 70 -1.68 9.03 -6.19
CA TYR A 70 -1.93 9.17 -7.61
C TYR A 70 -3.11 8.28 -7.99
N VAL A 71 -4.29 8.89 -8.19
CA VAL A 71 -5.58 8.20 -8.41
C VAL A 71 -5.96 8.27 -9.88
N PRO A 72 -6.54 7.21 -10.49
CA PRO A 72 -6.98 7.26 -11.87
C PRO A 72 -7.89 8.46 -12.14
N SER A 73 -7.55 9.29 -13.16
CA SER A 73 -8.29 10.53 -13.45
C SER A 73 -9.68 10.31 -14.03
N GLU A 74 -9.94 9.12 -14.58
CA GLU A 74 -11.23 8.73 -15.16
C GLU A 74 -12.20 8.16 -14.13
N TRP A 75 -11.77 7.97 -12.89
CA TRP A 75 -12.63 7.44 -11.83
C TRP A 75 -13.52 8.52 -11.23
N ASP A 76 -14.79 8.17 -11.02
CA ASP A 76 -15.75 9.04 -10.36
C ASP A 76 -15.54 9.05 -8.85
N VAL A 77 -15.32 10.25 -8.29
CA VAL A 77 -15.27 10.44 -6.83
C VAL A 77 -16.69 10.43 -6.28
N LEU A 78 -16.93 9.55 -5.32
CA LEU A 78 -18.23 9.41 -4.68
C LEU A 78 -18.36 10.34 -3.46
N GLU A 79 -19.56 10.80 -3.19
CA GLU A 79 -19.86 11.55 -1.97
C GLU A 79 -19.78 10.62 -0.75
N VAL A 80 -18.96 10.99 0.23
CA VAL A 80 -18.87 10.29 1.51
C VAL A 80 -20.01 10.75 2.40
N THR A 81 -20.95 9.83 2.71
CA THR A 81 -22.12 10.13 3.51
C THR A 81 -21.80 10.23 5.00
N ASP A 82 -22.73 10.80 5.81
CA ASP A 82 -22.59 10.83 7.29
C ASP A 82 -22.49 9.42 7.91
N GLU A 83 -22.97 8.38 7.24
CA GLU A 83 -22.88 6.98 7.68
C GLU A 83 -21.50 6.44 7.38
N ASP A 84 -20.98 6.66 6.18
CA ASP A 84 -19.62 6.29 5.78
C ASP A 84 -18.56 6.95 6.68
N GLN A 85 -18.75 8.24 7.03
CA GLN A 85 -17.85 8.96 7.93
C GLN A 85 -17.80 8.36 9.33
N LYS A 86 -18.90 7.80 9.83
CA LYS A 86 -18.92 7.09 11.13
C LYS A 86 -18.15 5.79 11.10
N ASP A 87 -18.08 5.17 9.91
CA ASP A 87 -17.28 3.97 9.66
C ASP A 87 -15.83 4.29 9.28
N GLY A 88 -15.45 5.58 9.40
CA GLY A 88 -14.09 6.05 9.16
C GLY A 88 -13.74 6.30 7.71
N VAL A 89 -14.70 6.21 6.78
CA VAL A 89 -14.44 6.48 5.36
C VAL A 89 -14.16 7.96 5.16
N MET A 90 -13.04 8.28 4.53
CA MET A 90 -12.66 9.65 4.17
C MET A 90 -12.71 9.91 2.66
N PHE A 91 -12.62 8.87 1.84
CA PHE A 91 -12.64 9.00 0.39
C PHE A 91 -13.13 7.72 -0.26
N GLN A 92 -13.86 7.86 -1.36
CA GLN A 92 -14.27 6.76 -2.22
C GLN A 92 -14.20 7.19 -3.67
N ALA A 93 -13.76 6.30 -4.55
CA ALA A 93 -13.82 6.48 -5.99
C ALA A 93 -14.18 5.16 -6.66
N ILE A 94 -14.86 5.23 -7.80
CA ILE A 94 -15.30 4.07 -8.58
C ILE A 94 -14.90 4.23 -10.03
N ASP A 95 -14.49 3.14 -10.66
CA ASP A 95 -14.32 3.06 -12.10
C ASP A 95 -15.70 2.97 -12.77
N PRO A 96 -16.17 4.05 -13.45
CA PRO A 96 -17.49 4.08 -14.09
C PRO A 96 -17.60 3.13 -15.30
N GLU A 97 -16.47 2.69 -15.85
CA GLU A 97 -16.43 1.78 -16.99
C GLU A 97 -16.34 0.30 -16.58
N SER A 98 -16.11 0.03 -15.30
CA SER A 98 -15.97 -1.33 -14.78
C SER A 98 -17.33 -2.01 -14.63
N GLU A 99 -17.54 -3.12 -15.35
CA GLU A 99 -18.72 -3.99 -15.17
C GLU A 99 -18.75 -4.69 -13.81
N GLU A 100 -17.58 -4.86 -13.17
CA GLU A 100 -17.42 -5.50 -11.87
C GLU A 100 -17.52 -4.52 -10.69
N GLY A 101 -17.66 -3.23 -10.96
CA GLY A 101 -17.77 -2.18 -9.95
C GLY A 101 -16.46 -1.94 -9.19
N VAL A 102 -15.34 -1.90 -9.94
CA VAL A 102 -14.02 -1.61 -9.35
C VAL A 102 -14.05 -0.27 -8.62
N ASN A 103 -13.63 -0.29 -7.38
CA ASN A 103 -13.62 0.90 -6.53
C ASN A 103 -12.41 0.91 -5.60
N MET A 104 -12.06 2.10 -5.12
CA MET A 104 -11.14 2.28 -4.02
C MET A 104 -11.81 3.01 -2.87
N VAL A 105 -11.38 2.68 -1.65
CA VAL A 105 -11.84 3.31 -0.42
C VAL A 105 -10.63 3.65 0.43
N VAL A 106 -10.62 4.85 1.00
CA VAL A 106 -9.66 5.26 2.02
C VAL A 106 -10.40 5.44 3.33
N THR A 107 -9.94 4.75 4.37
CA THR A 107 -10.48 4.89 5.72
C THR A 107 -9.44 5.41 6.69
N ALA A 108 -9.88 6.06 7.76
CA ALA A 108 -9.06 6.51 8.88
C ALA A 108 -9.66 6.01 10.20
N THR A 109 -8.81 5.49 11.07
CA THR A 109 -9.21 4.96 12.38
C THR A 109 -8.22 5.42 13.44
N ASP A 110 -8.73 6.02 14.53
CA ASP A 110 -7.90 6.37 15.69
C ASP A 110 -7.57 5.08 16.47
N VAL A 111 -6.32 4.66 16.42
CA VAL A 111 -5.79 3.47 17.12
C VAL A 111 -4.88 3.85 18.28
N GLY A 112 -4.62 5.15 18.45
CA GLY A 112 -3.76 5.71 19.50
C GLY A 112 -2.27 5.60 19.19
N THR A 113 -1.49 6.45 19.86
CA THR A 113 -0.05 6.61 19.60
C THR A 113 0.84 5.46 20.10
N GLU A 114 0.28 4.51 20.84
CA GLU A 114 0.99 3.31 21.30
C GLU A 114 0.89 2.14 20.29
N TYR A 115 0.03 2.30 19.27
CA TYR A 115 -0.14 1.31 18.21
C TYR A 115 1.01 1.45 17.21
N ASP A 116 1.60 0.34 16.83
CA ASP A 116 2.79 0.30 15.98
C ASP A 116 2.64 -0.63 14.77
N LEU A 117 3.65 -0.63 13.91
CA LEU A 117 3.68 -1.45 12.69
C LEU A 117 3.60 -2.96 12.99
N ASP A 118 4.18 -3.41 14.11
CA ASP A 118 4.17 -4.82 14.50
C ASP A 118 2.78 -5.24 14.95
N SER A 119 2.12 -4.41 15.74
CA SER A 119 0.73 -4.59 16.18
C SER A 119 -0.23 -4.63 14.99
N MET A 120 -0.04 -3.71 14.02
CA MET A 120 -0.84 -3.66 12.79
C MET A 120 -0.69 -4.95 11.98
N ALA A 121 0.54 -5.38 11.73
CA ALA A 121 0.79 -6.60 10.96
C ALA A 121 0.20 -7.83 11.67
N GLN A 122 0.34 -7.93 12.99
CA GLN A 122 -0.20 -9.04 13.76
C GLN A 122 -1.74 -9.07 13.74
N GLU A 123 -2.38 -7.91 13.87
CA GLU A 123 -3.85 -7.80 13.82
C GLU A 123 -4.40 -8.24 12.46
N LEU A 124 -3.74 -7.87 11.35
CA LEU A 124 -4.13 -8.30 10.01
C LEU A 124 -3.93 -9.82 9.83
N ILE A 125 -2.85 -10.39 10.37
CA ILE A 125 -2.61 -11.84 10.37
C ILE A 125 -3.69 -12.56 11.20
N ASP A 126 -4.02 -12.06 12.38
CA ASP A 126 -5.05 -12.64 13.26
C ASP A 126 -6.45 -12.55 12.65
N ALA A 127 -6.68 -11.55 11.79
CA ALA A 127 -7.90 -11.39 10.99
C ALA A 127 -7.92 -12.24 9.71
N GLU A 128 -6.95 -13.13 9.54
CA GLU A 128 -6.80 -14.04 8.40
C GLU A 128 -6.62 -13.33 7.03
N TYR A 129 -6.01 -12.12 7.03
CA TYR A 129 -5.64 -11.47 5.79
C TYR A 129 -4.45 -12.18 5.13
N ILE A 130 -4.39 -12.10 3.81
CA ILE A 130 -3.45 -12.84 2.96
C ILE A 130 -2.27 -11.92 2.61
N ASP A 131 -1.08 -12.51 2.44
CA ASP A 131 0.13 -11.82 1.99
C ASP A 131 0.41 -10.53 2.79
N VAL A 132 0.34 -10.64 4.13
CA VAL A 132 0.60 -9.54 5.06
C VAL A 132 2.10 -9.29 5.14
N GLU A 133 2.56 -8.15 4.63
CA GLU A 133 3.97 -7.78 4.57
C GLU A 133 4.19 -6.36 5.08
N LYS A 134 5.25 -6.15 5.89
CA LYS A 134 5.69 -4.80 6.27
C LYS A 134 6.44 -4.15 5.12
N VAL A 135 6.04 -2.94 4.79
CA VAL A 135 6.60 -2.17 3.67
C VAL A 135 6.99 -0.75 4.11
N SER A 136 7.91 -0.15 3.37
CA SER A 136 8.20 1.27 3.42
C SER A 136 7.99 1.82 2.01
N ILE A 137 7.01 2.68 1.83
CA ILE A 137 6.69 3.28 0.53
C ILE A 137 7.05 4.77 0.58
N ASN A 138 8.05 5.17 -0.20
CA ASN A 138 8.55 6.55 -0.22
C ASN A 138 8.82 7.11 1.20
N GLY A 139 9.32 6.26 2.11
CA GLY A 139 9.57 6.63 3.51
C GLY A 139 8.36 6.61 4.45
N ILE A 140 7.19 6.20 3.96
CA ILE A 140 6.00 5.93 4.79
C ILE A 140 5.99 4.44 5.14
N TYR A 141 6.02 4.13 6.43
CA TYR A 141 5.97 2.75 6.92
C TYR A 141 4.54 2.26 7.00
N GLY A 142 4.30 1.06 6.50
CA GLY A 142 2.96 0.46 6.46
C GLY A 142 2.99 -1.06 6.36
N VAL A 143 1.83 -1.63 6.19
CA VAL A 143 1.62 -3.06 5.97
C VAL A 143 0.77 -3.23 4.71
N SER A 144 1.29 -3.93 3.70
CA SER A 144 0.50 -4.38 2.56
C SER A 144 -0.18 -5.69 2.89
N PHE A 145 -1.35 -5.89 2.34
CA PHE A 145 -2.13 -7.10 2.56
C PHE A 145 -3.11 -7.35 1.42
N GLU A 146 -3.65 -8.54 1.38
CA GLU A 146 -4.74 -8.91 0.50
C GLU A 146 -5.90 -9.51 1.31
N THR A 147 -7.12 -9.31 0.85
CA THR A 147 -8.29 -10.08 1.27
C THR A 147 -8.71 -11.03 0.15
N ASP A 148 -9.78 -11.78 0.33
CA ASP A 148 -10.36 -12.57 -0.75
C ASP A 148 -10.81 -11.72 -1.94
N SER A 149 -11.11 -10.43 -1.71
CA SER A 149 -11.74 -9.54 -2.69
C SER A 149 -11.00 -8.22 -2.94
N THR A 150 -10.01 -7.85 -2.13
CA THR A 150 -9.33 -6.56 -2.26
C THR A 150 -7.82 -6.67 -2.12
N TYR A 151 -7.10 -5.72 -2.69
CA TYR A 151 -5.73 -5.38 -2.35
C TYR A 151 -5.76 -4.22 -1.36
N GLY A 152 -4.85 -4.19 -0.39
CA GLY A 152 -4.82 -3.16 0.63
C GLY A 152 -3.43 -2.75 1.08
N ILE A 153 -3.35 -1.52 1.59
CA ILE A 153 -2.23 -1.03 2.37
C ILE A 153 -2.75 -0.24 3.57
N ALA A 154 -2.19 -0.51 4.74
CA ALA A 154 -2.43 0.25 5.96
C ALA A 154 -1.14 0.93 6.41
N PHE A 155 -1.22 2.17 6.91
CA PHE A 155 -0.09 2.93 7.43
C PHE A 155 -0.54 3.85 8.56
N LEU A 156 0.42 4.32 9.36
CA LEU A 156 0.18 5.15 10.55
C LEU A 156 0.77 6.53 10.34
N ASP A 157 0.07 7.54 10.89
CA ASP A 157 0.67 8.84 11.13
C ASP A 157 1.27 8.95 12.55
N ASP A 158 1.94 10.06 12.80
CA ASP A 158 2.54 10.35 14.11
C ASP A 158 1.48 10.63 15.21
N GLY A 159 0.22 10.86 14.82
CA GLY A 159 -0.91 11.10 15.70
C GLY A 159 -1.59 9.84 16.22
N GLY A 160 -1.23 8.67 15.68
CA GLY A 160 -1.87 7.39 16.01
C GLY A 160 -3.16 7.17 15.21
N ILE A 161 -3.27 7.78 14.05
CA ILE A 161 -4.34 7.48 13.08
C ILE A 161 -3.82 6.46 12.09
N MET A 162 -4.52 5.36 11.95
CA MET A 162 -4.30 4.35 10.93
C MET A 162 -5.13 4.67 9.69
N TYR A 163 -4.45 4.82 8.56
CA TYR A 163 -5.07 4.95 7.26
C TYR A 163 -5.02 3.60 6.55
N ASN A 164 -6.13 3.26 5.89
CA ASN A 164 -6.23 2.03 5.14
C ASN A 164 -6.77 2.36 3.74
N VAL A 165 -6.00 2.05 2.71
CA VAL A 165 -6.37 2.20 1.30
C VAL A 165 -6.64 0.82 0.74
N GLN A 166 -7.85 0.58 0.25
CA GLN A 166 -8.22 -0.68 -0.37
C GLN A 166 -8.77 -0.44 -1.77
N ILE A 167 -8.51 -1.38 -2.66
CA ILE A 167 -9.03 -1.41 -4.02
C ILE A 167 -9.54 -2.81 -4.36
N GLY A 168 -10.69 -2.89 -5.01
CA GLY A 168 -11.32 -4.14 -5.44
C GLY A 168 -12.48 -3.93 -6.39
N PRO A 169 -13.09 -5.01 -6.85
CA PRO A 169 -12.74 -6.42 -6.60
C PRO A 169 -11.39 -6.81 -7.20
N LYS A 170 -10.75 -7.78 -6.54
CA LYS A 170 -9.42 -8.27 -6.90
C LYS A 170 -9.45 -9.07 -8.20
N SER A 171 -8.61 -8.70 -9.16
CA SER A 171 -8.43 -9.41 -10.43
C SER A 171 -7.03 -9.19 -11.00
N GLU A 172 -6.66 -9.96 -12.04
CA GLU A 172 -5.37 -9.79 -12.73
C GLU A 172 -5.26 -8.41 -13.42
N ASP A 173 -6.37 -7.81 -13.82
CA ASP A 173 -6.41 -6.50 -14.47
C ASP A 173 -6.31 -5.35 -13.44
N ILE A 174 -6.82 -5.53 -12.23
CA ILE A 174 -6.80 -4.56 -11.15
C ILE A 174 -5.47 -4.56 -10.40
N GLN A 175 -4.76 -5.66 -10.38
CA GLN A 175 -3.47 -5.75 -9.70
C GLN A 175 -2.47 -4.66 -10.12
N PRO A 176 -2.21 -4.36 -11.42
CA PRO A 176 -1.30 -3.28 -11.80
C PRO A 176 -1.79 -1.89 -11.38
N ILE A 177 -3.11 -1.70 -11.29
CA ILE A 177 -3.71 -0.44 -10.82
C ILE A 177 -3.44 -0.28 -9.31
N ALA A 178 -3.68 -1.34 -8.53
CA ALA A 178 -3.39 -1.38 -7.11
C ALA A 178 -1.91 -1.09 -6.82
N GLU A 179 -1.01 -1.70 -7.57
CA GLU A 179 0.43 -1.48 -7.47
C GLU A 179 0.82 -0.03 -7.70
N THR A 180 0.33 0.57 -8.80
CA THR A 180 0.59 1.98 -9.12
C THR A 180 0.05 2.88 -8.02
N LEU A 181 -1.18 2.62 -7.56
CA LEU A 181 -1.82 3.38 -6.50
C LEU A 181 -1.00 3.33 -5.20
N PHE A 182 -0.59 2.15 -4.76
CA PHE A 182 0.12 2.00 -3.48
C PHE A 182 1.54 2.56 -3.54
N ILE A 183 2.29 2.31 -4.62
CA ILE A 183 3.64 2.88 -4.78
C ILE A 183 3.61 4.41 -4.91
N SER A 184 2.48 4.99 -5.32
CA SER A 184 2.32 6.44 -5.39
C SER A 184 2.15 7.11 -4.01
N LEU A 185 1.88 6.35 -2.95
CA LEU A 185 1.77 6.90 -1.60
C LEU A 185 3.02 7.71 -1.23
N THR A 186 2.85 8.99 -0.96
CA THR A 186 3.96 9.91 -0.63
C THR A 186 3.51 10.98 0.36
N LYS A 187 4.46 11.66 1.00
CA LYS A 187 4.14 12.80 1.85
C LYS A 187 3.82 14.02 0.99
N THR A 188 2.80 14.79 1.38
CA THR A 188 2.33 15.96 0.63
C THR A 188 3.45 16.98 0.36
N GLU A 189 4.42 17.16 1.26
CA GLU A 189 5.53 18.09 1.08
C GLU A 189 6.50 17.67 -0.04
N GLU A 190 6.62 16.38 -0.32
CA GLU A 190 7.51 15.86 -1.36
C GLU A 190 6.93 16.01 -2.75
N ASN A 191 5.60 15.94 -2.87
CA ASN A 191 4.92 16.03 -4.16
C ASN A 191 4.83 17.48 -4.68
N THR A 192 4.71 18.47 -3.82
CA THR A 192 4.68 19.90 -4.24
C THR A 192 5.96 20.31 -4.98
N ALA A 193 7.09 19.66 -4.71
CA ALA A 193 8.35 19.93 -5.41
C ALA A 193 8.34 19.47 -6.88
N ASN A 194 7.57 18.42 -7.22
CA ASN A 194 7.47 17.91 -8.58
C ASN A 194 6.45 18.66 -9.44
N THR A 195 5.38 19.19 -8.83
CA THR A 195 4.35 19.97 -9.53
C THR A 195 4.84 21.34 -9.99
N ASP A 196 5.74 21.97 -9.20
CA ASP A 196 6.32 23.27 -9.56
C ASP A 196 7.36 23.18 -10.69
N ALA A 197 7.96 21.99 -10.93
CA ALA A 197 8.90 21.78 -12.02
C ALA A 197 8.20 21.68 -13.38
N ASP A 198 7.04 21.02 -13.43
CA ASP A 198 6.25 20.83 -14.64
C ASP A 198 5.56 22.13 -15.06
N ALA A 199 5.08 22.94 -14.11
CA ALA A 199 4.50 24.25 -14.37
C ALA A 199 5.53 25.31 -14.85
N ALA A 200 6.81 25.12 -14.56
CA ALA A 200 7.88 26.01 -15.00
C ALA A 200 8.32 25.74 -16.45
N GLU A 201 8.15 24.52 -16.98
CA GLU A 201 8.45 24.22 -18.39
C GLU A 201 7.37 24.74 -19.34
N GLU A 202 6.07 24.70 -18.98
CA GLU A 202 5.01 25.27 -19.81
C GLU A 202 5.07 26.81 -19.92
N ALA A 203 5.49 27.49 -18.86
CA ALA A 203 5.60 28.95 -18.88
C ALA A 203 6.75 29.49 -19.77
N THR A 204 7.75 28.68 -20.10
CA THR A 204 8.88 29.09 -20.94
C THR A 204 8.62 28.90 -22.42
N GLU A 205 7.68 28.08 -22.85
CA GLU A 205 7.33 27.90 -24.25
C GLU A 205 6.41 29.00 -24.79
N GLU A 206 5.58 29.62 -23.96
CA GLU A 206 4.65 30.68 -24.39
C GLU A 206 5.32 32.07 -24.62
N GLU A 207 6.48 32.33 -23.98
CA GLU A 207 7.19 33.60 -24.14
C GLU A 207 8.13 33.63 -25.39
N ALA A 208 8.38 32.47 -26.02
CA ALA A 208 9.22 32.39 -27.25
C ALA A 208 8.43 32.50 -28.58
N ALA A 209 7.09 32.60 -28.53
CA ALA A 209 6.23 32.61 -29.71
C ALA A 209 5.60 33.98 -30.06
N ASN A 210 6.06 35.09 -29.43
CA ASN A 210 5.49 36.42 -29.70
C ASN A 210 6.52 37.40 -30.27
#